data_baecf41c929fb1febab038277f8e4534
#
_entry.id   baecf41c929fb1febab038277f8e4534
#
_cell.length_a   1.000
_cell.length_b   1.000
_cell.length_c   1.000
_cell.angle_alpha   90.00
_cell.angle_beta   90.00
_cell.angle_gamma   90.00
#
_symmetry.space_group_name_H-M   'P 1'
#
loop_
_entity.id
_entity.type
_entity.pdbx_description
1 polymer ?
#
loop_
_entity_poly.entity_id
_entity_poly.type
_entity_poly.pdbx_seq_one_letter_code
_entity_poly.pdbx_strand_id
1 'polypeptide(L)'
;MTAPANGPLRIAMISYYLPSGSKIGVGYQVHELATELVRRGHHVDVFSDCPPVDGAIYGHRHIASSGSLRTFRFALALRRVDFGSYDVLHAHGDDYWLWRRRVARHIRTVHGSCFEEALRIPGLREKLRMTLLGFSELLASVVADETVVVSPVTRRWMPWVKRIIPNGVDSLRFHPDATQRANDPTILFVGTWENRKRGKDLAAAFERDVVPLVERARLEMVCRDAPDTPGPGIHILGNLNDAELSAAYQRAWAFCLPSDYEGFGIPYAEAMSSGVPVVSTPNVGARYVTDNGAAGLLTPLGKIGTSLTQLLLDPLERERLREAGLKRAALFDLRTVVDSYELLYRAND
;
A
#
# COMPACT_ATOMS: atom_id res chain seq x y z
N MET A 1 -31.77 -5.91 10.13
CA MET A 1 -32.17 -6.14 8.72
C MET A 1 -31.05 -6.93 8.08
N THR A 2 -31.31 -8.13 7.59
CA THR A 2 -30.33 -8.94 6.85
C THR A 2 -30.12 -8.31 5.48
N ALA A 3 -28.87 -8.09 5.06
CA ALA A 3 -28.54 -7.58 3.73
C ALA A 3 -29.11 -8.51 2.64
N PRO A 4 -29.61 -7.98 1.51
CA PRO A 4 -30.13 -8.80 0.43
C PRO A 4 -29.01 -9.70 -0.14
N ALA A 5 -29.29 -10.99 -0.32
CA ALA A 5 -28.27 -11.98 -0.69
C ALA A 5 -27.50 -11.64 -1.98
N ASN A 6 -28.07 -10.84 -2.92
CA ASN A 6 -27.46 -10.46 -4.20
C ASN A 6 -27.72 -9.00 -4.64
N GLY A 7 -28.20 -8.11 -3.76
CA GLY A 7 -28.49 -6.71 -4.10
C GLY A 7 -27.32 -5.76 -3.83
N PRO A 8 -27.45 -4.46 -4.26
CA PRO A 8 -26.54 -3.40 -3.89
C PRO A 8 -26.50 -3.21 -2.36
N LEU A 9 -25.30 -3.02 -1.81
CA LEU A 9 -25.08 -2.72 -0.39
C LEU A 9 -24.87 -1.21 -0.21
N ARG A 10 -25.27 -0.70 0.96
CA ARG A 10 -24.90 0.63 1.45
C ARG A 10 -23.73 0.49 2.40
N ILE A 11 -22.57 1.00 2.01
CA ILE A 11 -21.30 0.79 2.69
C ILE A 11 -20.79 2.12 3.23
N ALA A 12 -20.56 2.21 4.54
CA ALA A 12 -19.81 3.29 5.15
C ALA A 12 -18.33 2.87 5.27
N MET A 13 -17.42 3.58 4.61
CA MET A 13 -16.00 3.37 4.80
C MET A 13 -15.41 4.45 5.70
N ILE A 14 -14.54 4.06 6.63
CA ILE A 14 -13.82 4.98 7.50
C ILE A 14 -12.34 4.96 7.17
N SER A 15 -11.79 6.11 6.83
CA SER A 15 -10.35 6.32 6.68
C SER A 15 -9.97 7.74 7.01
N TYR A 16 -9.06 7.92 7.96
CA TYR A 16 -8.52 9.24 8.25
C TYR A 16 -7.87 9.87 7.02
N TYR A 17 -7.15 9.07 6.23
CA TYR A 17 -6.37 9.48 5.07
C TYR A 17 -7.08 9.19 3.76
N LEU A 18 -6.99 10.13 2.80
CA LEU A 18 -7.33 9.97 1.38
C LEU A 18 -6.21 10.60 0.51
N PRO A 19 -6.11 10.24 -0.78
CA PRO A 19 -5.09 10.76 -1.70
C PRO A 19 -5.06 12.29 -1.82
N SER A 20 -6.20 12.95 -1.65
CA SER A 20 -6.37 14.41 -1.70
C SER A 20 -5.65 15.17 -0.59
N GLY A 21 -5.48 14.57 0.59
CA GLY A 21 -4.86 15.20 1.76
C GLY A 21 -3.62 14.50 2.27
N SER A 22 -3.29 13.30 1.75
CA SER A 22 -2.15 12.52 2.23
C SER A 22 -1.63 11.55 1.18
N LYS A 23 -0.33 11.33 1.17
CA LYS A 23 0.34 10.32 0.31
C LYS A 23 0.57 8.99 1.04
N ILE A 24 -0.21 8.69 2.08
CA ILE A 24 -0.15 7.44 2.82
C ILE A 24 -0.92 6.36 2.03
N GLY A 25 -0.30 5.19 1.84
CA GLY A 25 -0.83 4.10 1.01
C GLY A 25 -2.23 3.61 1.40
N VAL A 26 -2.61 3.71 2.69
CA VAL A 26 -3.97 3.36 3.15
C VAL A 26 -5.03 4.20 2.44
N GLY A 27 -4.81 5.52 2.29
CA GLY A 27 -5.75 6.41 1.61
C GLY A 27 -5.99 6.02 0.15
N TYR A 28 -4.94 5.62 -0.56
CA TYR A 28 -5.05 5.11 -1.93
C TYR A 28 -5.84 3.79 -1.97
N GLN A 29 -5.57 2.87 -1.05
CA GLN A 29 -6.30 1.59 -0.98
C GLN A 29 -7.80 1.78 -0.72
N VAL A 30 -8.15 2.71 0.16
CA VAL A 30 -9.57 3.04 0.42
C VAL A 30 -10.22 3.67 -0.80
N HIS A 31 -9.53 4.58 -1.48
CA HIS A 31 -10.02 5.23 -2.69
C HIS A 31 -10.29 4.21 -3.82
N GLU A 32 -9.34 3.32 -4.09
CA GLU A 32 -9.45 2.28 -5.11
C GLU A 32 -10.57 1.27 -4.77
N LEU A 33 -10.61 0.81 -3.54
CA LEU A 33 -11.64 -0.13 -3.07
C LEU A 33 -13.04 0.49 -3.15
N ALA A 34 -13.22 1.73 -2.69
CA ALA A 34 -14.49 2.44 -2.74
C ALA A 34 -14.93 2.67 -4.18
N THR A 35 -14.01 3.07 -5.06
CA THR A 35 -14.27 3.29 -6.49
C THR A 35 -14.73 2.00 -7.17
N GLU A 36 -14.05 0.89 -6.95
CA GLU A 36 -14.41 -0.39 -7.57
C GLU A 36 -15.74 -0.93 -7.02
N LEU A 37 -16.04 -0.77 -5.74
CA LEU A 37 -17.33 -1.15 -5.18
C LEU A 37 -18.49 -0.33 -5.77
N VAL A 38 -18.30 0.97 -6.04
CA VAL A 38 -19.30 1.79 -6.73
C VAL A 38 -19.49 1.33 -8.18
N ARG A 39 -18.40 0.99 -8.89
CA ARG A 39 -18.47 0.40 -10.25
C ARG A 39 -19.27 -0.90 -10.30
N ARG A 40 -19.26 -1.66 -9.21
CA ARG A 40 -20.05 -2.89 -9.04
C ARG A 40 -21.50 -2.65 -8.61
N GLY A 41 -21.91 -1.39 -8.48
CA GLY A 41 -23.28 -0.98 -8.19
C GLY A 41 -23.60 -0.81 -6.70
N HIS A 42 -22.61 -0.85 -5.81
CA HIS A 42 -22.82 -0.53 -4.39
C HIS A 42 -22.90 0.97 -4.16
N HIS A 43 -23.52 1.38 -3.05
CA HIS A 43 -23.53 2.76 -2.57
C HIS A 43 -22.47 2.90 -1.48
N VAL A 44 -21.42 3.67 -1.74
CA VAL A 44 -20.30 3.85 -0.82
C VAL A 44 -20.17 5.30 -0.39
N ASP A 45 -20.16 5.56 0.93
CA ASP A 45 -19.77 6.84 1.51
C ASP A 45 -18.46 6.67 2.28
N VAL A 46 -17.46 7.52 2.00
CA VAL A 46 -16.18 7.52 2.71
C VAL A 46 -16.13 8.67 3.72
N PHE A 47 -15.98 8.32 4.98
CA PHE A 47 -15.84 9.24 6.12
C PHE A 47 -14.36 9.53 6.36
N SER A 48 -13.92 10.78 6.14
CA SER A 48 -12.51 11.17 6.21
C SER A 48 -12.32 12.59 6.73
N ASP A 49 -11.13 12.88 7.30
CA ASP A 49 -10.68 14.24 7.61
C ASP A 49 -10.07 14.95 6.39
N CYS A 50 -9.65 14.18 5.38
CA CYS A 50 -9.14 14.74 4.13
C CYS A 50 -10.28 15.35 3.29
N PRO A 51 -9.99 16.32 2.40
CA PRO A 51 -10.95 16.80 1.42
C PRO A 51 -11.38 15.69 0.45
N PRO A 52 -12.47 15.89 -0.33
CA PRO A 52 -12.86 14.94 -1.36
C PRO A 52 -11.74 14.75 -2.39
N VAL A 53 -11.67 13.55 -2.96
CA VAL A 53 -10.75 13.25 -4.06
C VAL A 53 -11.39 13.68 -5.36
N ASP A 54 -10.66 14.43 -6.19
CA ASP A 54 -11.15 14.87 -7.49
C ASP A 54 -11.52 13.67 -8.38
N GLY A 55 -12.70 13.74 -8.98
CA GLY A 55 -13.22 12.66 -9.84
C GLY A 55 -13.70 11.41 -9.10
N ALA A 56 -13.70 11.39 -7.77
CA ALA A 56 -14.25 10.27 -7.01
C ALA A 56 -15.74 10.06 -7.29
N ILE A 57 -16.15 8.81 -7.52
CA ILE A 57 -17.54 8.43 -7.82
C ILE A 57 -18.32 7.94 -6.59
N TYR A 58 -17.65 7.82 -5.44
CA TYR A 58 -18.25 7.52 -4.14
C TYR A 58 -18.65 8.80 -3.39
N GLY A 59 -19.57 8.70 -2.43
CA GLY A 59 -19.92 9.80 -1.56
C GLY A 59 -18.80 10.14 -0.58
N HIS A 60 -18.58 11.42 -0.31
CA HIS A 60 -17.61 11.88 0.68
C HIS A 60 -18.29 12.54 1.86
N ARG A 61 -17.90 12.15 3.08
CA ARG A 61 -18.41 12.69 4.37
C ARG A 61 -17.24 13.23 5.16
N HIS A 62 -17.08 14.54 5.15
CA HIS A 62 -15.99 15.18 5.89
C HIS A 62 -16.24 15.15 7.40
N ILE A 63 -15.27 14.63 8.15
CA ILE A 63 -15.24 14.58 9.61
C ILE A 63 -14.06 15.41 10.09
N ALA A 64 -14.32 16.68 10.40
CA ALA A 64 -13.27 17.62 10.80
C ALA A 64 -12.60 17.22 12.11
N SER A 65 -11.27 17.20 12.10
CA SER A 65 -10.44 17.04 13.29
C SER A 65 -9.21 17.95 13.23
N SER A 66 -8.78 18.48 14.35
CA SER A 66 -7.67 19.43 14.41
C SER A 66 -6.80 19.24 15.67
N GLY A 67 -5.57 19.72 15.63
CA GLY A 67 -4.63 19.75 16.76
C GLY A 67 -3.78 18.49 16.91
N SER A 68 -3.04 18.41 18.01
CA SER A 68 -1.98 17.38 18.23
C SER A 68 -2.48 15.94 18.36
N LEU A 69 -3.75 15.73 18.68
CA LEU A 69 -4.39 14.42 18.81
C LEU A 69 -5.47 14.20 17.75
N ARG A 70 -5.25 14.71 16.53
CA ARG A 70 -6.25 14.74 15.46
C ARG A 70 -6.86 13.37 15.14
N THR A 71 -6.09 12.28 15.08
CA THR A 71 -6.62 10.92 14.84
C THR A 71 -7.54 10.45 15.95
N PHE A 72 -7.21 10.70 17.22
CA PHE A 72 -8.11 10.40 18.34
C PHE A 72 -9.37 11.24 18.33
N ARG A 73 -9.26 12.53 17.94
CA ARG A 73 -10.43 13.43 17.81
C ARG A 73 -11.34 12.99 16.66
N PHE A 74 -10.75 12.57 15.54
CA PHE A 74 -11.48 11.99 14.43
C PHE A 74 -12.27 10.75 14.90
N ALA A 75 -11.60 9.80 15.52
CA ALA A 75 -12.25 8.60 16.08
C ALA A 75 -13.37 8.93 17.07
N LEU A 76 -13.20 9.97 17.89
CA LEU A 76 -14.24 10.44 18.81
C LEU A 76 -15.42 11.11 18.08
N ALA A 77 -15.14 11.89 17.03
CA ALA A 77 -16.17 12.55 16.23
C ALA A 77 -17.05 11.54 15.49
N LEU A 78 -16.49 10.41 15.03
CA LEU A 78 -17.24 9.31 14.41
C LEU A 78 -18.35 8.75 15.33
N ARG A 79 -18.23 8.87 16.65
CA ARG A 79 -19.29 8.46 17.59
C ARG A 79 -20.59 9.24 17.43
N ARG A 80 -20.55 10.42 16.81
CA ARG A 80 -21.73 11.26 16.56
C ARG A 80 -22.43 10.92 15.24
N VAL A 81 -21.80 10.09 14.42
CA VAL A 81 -22.35 9.66 13.13
C VAL A 81 -23.34 8.52 13.37
N ASP A 82 -24.49 8.59 12.72
CA ASP A 82 -25.44 7.48 12.67
C ASP A 82 -25.14 6.59 11.47
N PHE A 83 -24.68 5.37 11.75
CA PHE A 83 -24.40 4.35 10.75
C PHE A 83 -25.57 3.39 10.52
N GLY A 84 -26.72 3.58 11.18
CA GLY A 84 -27.86 2.65 11.12
C GLY A 84 -28.53 2.52 9.76
N SER A 85 -28.23 3.42 8.82
CA SER A 85 -28.72 3.35 7.44
C SER A 85 -27.79 2.58 6.49
N TYR A 86 -26.63 2.12 6.96
CA TYR A 86 -25.68 1.33 6.18
C TYR A 86 -25.79 -0.15 6.51
N ASP A 87 -25.60 -1.00 5.50
CA ASP A 87 -25.55 -2.45 5.66
C ASP A 87 -24.19 -2.89 6.22
N VAL A 88 -23.12 -2.16 5.86
CA VAL A 88 -21.74 -2.45 6.23
C VAL A 88 -21.04 -1.18 6.70
N LEU A 89 -20.29 -1.29 7.78
CA LEU A 89 -19.28 -0.35 8.22
C LEU A 89 -17.91 -0.99 8.02
N HIS A 90 -17.11 -0.45 7.09
CA HIS A 90 -15.77 -0.95 6.83
C HIS A 90 -14.72 0.08 7.25
N ALA A 91 -14.02 -0.17 8.35
CA ALA A 91 -13.01 0.71 8.88
C ALA A 91 -11.59 0.31 8.44
N HIS A 92 -10.83 1.29 7.98
CA HIS A 92 -9.39 1.17 7.64
C HIS A 92 -8.50 1.84 8.69
N GLY A 93 -9.06 2.09 9.87
CA GLY A 93 -8.45 2.72 11.05
C GLY A 93 -9.46 3.56 11.83
N ASP A 94 -9.07 3.99 13.03
CA ASP A 94 -9.74 5.00 13.85
C ASP A 94 -11.16 4.68 14.33
N ASP A 95 -11.58 3.41 14.30
CA ASP A 95 -12.90 2.92 14.70
C ASP A 95 -12.97 2.39 16.14
N TYR A 96 -11.92 2.48 16.92
CA TYR A 96 -11.81 1.90 18.27
C TYR A 96 -12.79 2.45 19.31
N TRP A 97 -13.53 3.55 19.01
CA TRP A 97 -14.61 4.09 19.85
C TRP A 97 -16.01 3.71 19.36
N LEU A 98 -16.17 2.86 18.32
CA LEU A 98 -17.46 2.54 17.69
C LEU A 98 -18.17 1.29 18.25
N TRP A 99 -17.76 0.81 19.40
CA TRP A 99 -18.40 -0.32 20.06
C TRP A 99 -19.90 -0.06 20.31
N ARG A 100 -20.72 -1.13 20.15
CA ARG A 100 -22.19 -1.10 20.29
C ARG A 100 -22.90 -0.12 19.34
N ARG A 101 -22.33 0.18 18.19
CA ARG A 101 -23.01 0.97 17.18
C ARG A 101 -23.99 0.10 16.39
N ARG A 102 -25.14 0.70 16.03
CA ARG A 102 -26.14 0.05 15.18
C ARG A 102 -25.66 0.11 13.73
N VAL A 103 -25.12 -0.99 13.26
CA VAL A 103 -24.79 -1.27 11.88
C VAL A 103 -24.97 -2.77 11.68
N ALA A 104 -25.34 -3.19 10.48
CA ALA A 104 -25.62 -4.59 10.26
C ALA A 104 -24.34 -5.46 10.33
N ARG A 105 -23.20 -4.93 9.82
CA ARG A 105 -21.91 -5.62 9.87
C ARG A 105 -20.76 -4.62 9.98
N HIS A 106 -19.90 -4.79 10.99
CA HIS A 106 -18.72 -3.98 11.21
C HIS A 106 -17.45 -4.77 10.86
N ILE A 107 -16.73 -4.33 9.83
CA ILE A 107 -15.50 -4.94 9.35
C ILE A 107 -14.34 -3.96 9.55
N ARG A 108 -13.19 -4.50 9.95
CA ARG A 108 -11.96 -3.72 10.09
C ARG A 108 -10.85 -4.32 9.23
N THR A 109 -10.14 -3.47 8.48
CA THR A 109 -8.89 -3.82 7.80
C THR A 109 -7.70 -3.16 8.47
N VAL A 110 -6.70 -3.96 8.85
CA VAL A 110 -5.45 -3.52 9.47
C VAL A 110 -4.34 -3.53 8.43
N HIS A 111 -3.85 -2.35 8.05
CA HIS A 111 -2.86 -2.18 6.98
C HIS A 111 -1.40 -2.30 7.45
N GLY A 112 -1.16 -2.27 8.74
CA GLY A 112 0.15 -2.37 9.37
C GLY A 112 -0.03 -2.45 10.88
N SER A 113 1.05 -2.46 11.65
CA SER A 113 1.00 -2.43 13.10
C SER A 113 1.71 -1.21 13.64
N CYS A 114 1.00 -0.40 14.43
CA CYS A 114 1.59 0.74 15.13
C CYS A 114 2.67 0.28 16.13
N PHE A 115 2.59 -0.92 16.70
CA PHE A 115 3.66 -1.48 17.52
C PHE A 115 4.94 -1.73 16.73
N GLU A 116 4.81 -2.28 15.52
CA GLU A 116 5.95 -2.55 14.64
C GLU A 116 6.64 -1.24 14.20
N GLU A 117 5.85 -0.19 13.95
CA GLU A 117 6.38 1.14 13.65
C GLU A 117 7.05 1.76 14.88
N ALA A 118 6.45 1.64 16.08
CA ALA A 118 7.01 2.16 17.32
C ALA A 118 8.42 1.60 17.63
N LEU A 119 8.71 0.37 17.23
CA LEU A 119 10.03 -0.23 17.39
C LEU A 119 11.12 0.44 16.51
N ARG A 120 10.73 1.10 15.41
CA ARG A 120 11.65 1.65 14.39
C ARG A 120 11.74 3.16 14.37
N ILE A 121 10.73 3.86 14.89
CA ILE A 121 10.72 5.32 14.89
C ILE A 121 11.70 5.86 15.94
N PRO A 122 12.56 6.84 15.59
CA PRO A 122 13.37 7.55 16.57
C PRO A 122 12.52 8.50 17.42
N GLY A 123 12.90 8.67 18.69
CA GLY A 123 12.25 9.63 19.59
C GLY A 123 11.15 9.03 20.49
N LEU A 124 11.30 9.28 21.81
CA LEU A 124 10.45 8.70 22.84
C LEU A 124 8.98 9.11 22.73
N ARG A 125 8.73 10.38 22.37
CA ARG A 125 7.37 10.92 22.24
C ARG A 125 6.59 10.20 21.13
N GLU A 126 7.21 10.02 19.97
CA GLU A 126 6.58 9.30 18.83
C GLU A 126 6.42 7.82 19.11
N LYS A 127 7.41 7.18 19.76
CA LYS A 127 7.27 5.80 20.23
C LYS A 127 6.08 5.63 21.14
N LEU A 128 5.92 6.52 22.13
CA LEU A 128 4.77 6.47 23.05
C LEU A 128 3.45 6.66 22.29
N ARG A 129 3.40 7.62 21.38
CA ARG A 129 2.20 7.86 20.55
C ARG A 129 1.83 6.62 19.72
N MET A 130 2.80 6.02 19.04
CA MET A 130 2.57 4.81 18.23
C MET A 130 2.19 3.60 19.08
N THR A 131 2.77 3.48 20.28
CA THR A 131 2.40 2.41 21.22
C THR A 131 0.94 2.57 21.69
N LEU A 132 0.51 3.79 22.02
CA LEU A 132 -0.90 4.07 22.40
C LEU A 132 -1.86 3.77 21.23
N LEU A 133 -1.49 4.14 20.00
CA LEU A 133 -2.25 3.78 18.81
C LEU A 133 -2.31 2.26 18.63
N GLY A 134 -1.21 1.54 18.88
CA GLY A 134 -1.17 0.09 18.84
C GLY A 134 -2.16 -0.58 19.80
N PHE A 135 -2.28 -0.08 21.03
CA PHE A 135 -3.33 -0.54 21.95
C PHE A 135 -4.74 -0.23 21.45
N SER A 136 -4.92 0.94 20.82
CA SER A 136 -6.21 1.30 20.21
C SER A 136 -6.55 0.37 19.03
N GLU A 137 -5.55 -0.04 18.23
CA GLU A 137 -5.71 -1.05 17.15
C GLU A 137 -6.13 -2.41 17.71
N LEU A 138 -5.51 -2.85 18.82
CA LEU A 138 -5.92 -4.10 19.50
C LEU A 138 -7.37 -4.03 19.96
N LEU A 139 -7.77 -2.93 20.60
CA LEU A 139 -9.15 -2.73 21.04
C LEU A 139 -10.11 -2.76 19.85
N ALA A 140 -9.79 -2.04 18.77
CA ALA A 140 -10.61 -2.00 17.56
C ALA A 140 -10.76 -3.37 16.90
N SER A 141 -9.72 -4.21 16.96
CA SER A 141 -9.74 -5.56 16.37
C SER A 141 -10.74 -6.52 17.06
N VAL A 142 -11.19 -6.18 18.28
CA VAL A 142 -12.22 -6.96 19.02
C VAL A 142 -13.57 -6.24 19.07
N VAL A 143 -13.63 -5.00 18.59
CA VAL A 143 -14.87 -4.22 18.47
C VAL A 143 -15.60 -4.54 17.17
N ALA A 144 -14.87 -4.76 16.09
CA ALA A 144 -15.42 -5.16 14.82
C ALA A 144 -15.93 -6.63 14.86
N ASP A 145 -16.99 -6.91 14.11
CA ASP A 145 -17.51 -8.28 13.95
C ASP A 145 -16.48 -9.18 13.26
N GLU A 146 -15.77 -8.64 12.28
CA GLU A 146 -14.67 -9.32 11.62
C GLU A 146 -13.49 -8.37 11.40
N THR A 147 -12.29 -8.83 11.76
CA THR A 147 -11.04 -8.11 11.49
C THR A 147 -10.21 -8.88 10.47
N VAL A 148 -9.70 -8.17 9.47
CA VAL A 148 -8.77 -8.70 8.47
C VAL A 148 -7.44 -7.96 8.52
N VAL A 149 -6.37 -8.65 8.13
CA VAL A 149 -5.04 -8.06 7.99
C VAL A 149 -4.59 -8.15 6.54
N VAL A 150 -3.81 -7.19 6.07
CA VAL A 150 -3.33 -7.17 4.67
C VAL A 150 -2.13 -8.09 4.44
N SER A 151 -1.49 -8.58 5.51
CA SER A 151 -0.36 -9.50 5.40
C SER A 151 -0.24 -10.38 6.66
N PRO A 152 0.41 -11.55 6.57
CA PRO A 152 0.62 -12.43 7.72
C PRO A 152 1.41 -11.79 8.86
N VAL A 153 2.24 -10.80 8.54
CA VAL A 153 3.12 -10.14 9.52
C VAL A 153 2.34 -9.35 10.55
N THR A 154 1.27 -8.68 10.13
CA THR A 154 0.38 -7.93 11.03
C THR A 154 -0.24 -8.84 12.09
N ARG A 155 -0.44 -10.14 11.76
CA ARG A 155 -0.95 -11.16 12.71
C ARG A 155 -0.05 -11.40 13.92
N ARG A 156 1.24 -11.06 13.85
CA ARG A 156 2.16 -11.21 15.00
C ARG A 156 1.63 -10.48 16.24
N TRP A 157 0.98 -9.34 16.03
CA TRP A 157 0.43 -8.51 17.10
C TRP A 157 -1.04 -8.80 17.40
N MET A 158 -1.73 -9.51 16.48
CA MET A 158 -3.14 -9.88 16.57
C MET A 158 -3.33 -11.35 16.17
N PRO A 159 -2.83 -12.31 16.97
CA PRO A 159 -2.80 -13.74 16.59
C PRO A 159 -4.21 -14.36 16.45
N TRP A 160 -5.23 -13.75 17.04
CA TRP A 160 -6.64 -14.15 16.89
C TRP A 160 -7.22 -13.80 15.54
N VAL A 161 -6.66 -12.82 14.80
CA VAL A 161 -7.10 -12.47 13.45
C VAL A 161 -6.64 -13.53 12.47
N LYS A 162 -7.59 -14.24 11.87
CA LYS A 162 -7.31 -15.38 10.99
C LYS A 162 -7.30 -15.00 9.51
N ARG A 163 -8.12 -14.03 9.13
CA ARG A 163 -8.37 -13.67 7.74
C ARG A 163 -7.32 -12.71 7.21
N ILE A 164 -6.79 -13.03 6.03
CA ILE A 164 -5.87 -12.16 5.29
C ILE A 164 -6.55 -11.79 3.99
N ILE A 165 -6.73 -10.48 3.76
CA ILE A 165 -7.15 -9.92 2.46
C ILE A 165 -6.06 -8.90 2.10
N PRO A 166 -5.26 -9.15 1.07
CA PRO A 166 -4.14 -8.28 0.72
C PRO A 166 -4.63 -6.91 0.21
N ASN A 167 -3.72 -5.94 0.13
CA ASN A 167 -4.00 -4.71 -0.60
C ASN A 167 -4.15 -5.01 -2.09
N GLY A 168 -5.11 -4.33 -2.73
CA GLY A 168 -5.36 -4.46 -4.16
C GLY A 168 -4.45 -3.57 -5.00
N VAL A 169 -4.13 -4.05 -6.20
CA VAL A 169 -3.46 -3.28 -7.26
C VAL A 169 -4.34 -3.33 -8.51
N ASP A 170 -4.62 -2.17 -9.09
CA ASP A 170 -5.40 -2.09 -10.33
C ASP A 170 -4.57 -2.59 -11.51
N SER A 171 -4.83 -3.83 -11.94
CA SER A 171 -4.16 -4.45 -13.06
C SER A 171 -4.53 -3.86 -14.42
N LEU A 172 -5.56 -3.02 -14.52
CA LEU A 172 -5.84 -2.24 -15.73
C LEU A 172 -4.91 -1.04 -15.86
N ARG A 173 -4.47 -0.49 -14.74
CA ARG A 173 -3.50 0.61 -14.69
C ARG A 173 -2.07 0.10 -14.70
N PHE A 174 -1.76 -0.88 -13.86
CA PHE A 174 -0.44 -1.48 -13.74
C PHE A 174 -0.41 -2.81 -14.50
N HIS A 175 -0.02 -2.78 -15.77
CA HIS A 175 0.08 -3.93 -16.65
C HIS A 175 1.35 -3.85 -17.50
N PRO A 176 1.86 -4.98 -18.00
CA PRO A 176 3.01 -4.97 -18.90
C PRO A 176 2.68 -4.28 -20.23
N ASP A 177 3.58 -3.42 -20.67
CA ASP A 177 3.56 -2.90 -22.04
C ASP A 177 4.99 -2.94 -22.62
N ALA A 178 5.25 -3.91 -23.46
CA ALA A 178 6.57 -4.10 -24.07
C ALA A 178 6.98 -2.94 -24.98
N THR A 179 6.02 -2.18 -25.52
CA THR A 179 6.29 -1.02 -26.39
C THR A 179 6.82 0.18 -25.63
N GLN A 180 6.56 0.25 -24.32
CA GLN A 180 7.01 1.31 -23.43
C GLN A 180 8.37 1.03 -22.78
N ARG A 181 8.89 -0.19 -22.92
CA ARG A 181 10.18 -0.57 -22.30
C ARG A 181 11.30 0.35 -22.78
N ALA A 182 12.03 0.94 -21.83
CA ALA A 182 13.19 1.80 -22.16
C ALA A 182 14.25 1.01 -22.95
N ASN A 183 14.90 1.68 -23.91
CA ASN A 183 16.02 1.09 -24.65
C ASN A 183 17.25 0.92 -23.76
N ASP A 184 17.46 1.83 -22.81
CA ASP A 184 18.57 1.81 -21.86
C ASP A 184 18.17 1.07 -20.57
N PRO A 185 19.09 0.35 -19.92
CA PRO A 185 18.84 -0.31 -18.65
C PRO A 185 18.35 0.70 -17.60
N THR A 186 17.07 0.63 -17.24
CA THR A 186 16.40 1.61 -16.37
C THR A 186 15.90 0.94 -15.09
N ILE A 187 16.34 1.44 -13.95
CA ILE A 187 15.88 1.05 -12.62
C ILE A 187 14.88 2.10 -12.17
N LEU A 188 13.71 1.67 -11.67
CA LEU A 188 12.73 2.55 -11.05
C LEU A 188 12.77 2.42 -9.53
N PHE A 189 12.69 3.57 -8.84
CA PHE A 189 12.44 3.68 -7.41
C PHE A 189 11.21 4.56 -7.17
N VAL A 190 10.34 4.14 -6.24
CA VAL A 190 9.17 4.92 -5.79
C VAL A 190 9.20 5.02 -4.27
N GLY A 191 9.50 6.21 -3.74
CA GLY A 191 9.64 6.38 -2.31
C GLY A 191 10.12 7.75 -1.85
N THR A 192 10.78 7.77 -0.69
CA THR A 192 11.44 8.96 -0.12
C THR A 192 12.95 8.79 -0.17
N TRP A 193 13.66 9.89 -0.36
CA TRP A 193 15.12 9.93 -0.38
C TRP A 193 15.71 9.50 0.95
N GLU A 194 15.23 10.11 2.02
CA GLU A 194 15.65 9.82 3.38
C GLU A 194 14.73 8.78 4.06
N ASN A 195 15.10 8.38 5.27
CA ASN A 195 14.35 7.50 6.17
C ASN A 195 14.20 6.06 5.63
N ARG A 196 13.09 5.40 6.00
CA ARG A 196 12.89 3.95 5.85
C ARG A 196 12.90 3.45 4.41
N LYS A 197 12.64 4.30 3.40
CA LYS A 197 12.63 3.91 1.98
C LYS A 197 14.03 3.84 1.36
N ARG A 198 15.01 4.53 1.98
CA ARG A 198 16.44 4.45 1.64
C ARG A 198 16.78 4.80 0.18
N GLY A 199 16.13 5.82 -0.38
CA GLY A 199 16.47 6.31 -1.73
C GLY A 199 17.93 6.74 -1.86
N LYS A 200 18.47 7.42 -0.84
CA LYS A 200 19.87 7.82 -0.77
C LYS A 200 20.86 6.64 -0.81
N ASP A 201 20.55 5.57 -0.06
CA ASP A 201 21.38 4.36 -0.06
C ASP A 201 21.35 3.67 -1.41
N LEU A 202 20.20 3.67 -2.08
CA LEU A 202 20.06 3.14 -3.43
C LEU A 202 20.87 3.96 -4.45
N ALA A 203 20.81 5.28 -4.38
CA ALA A 203 21.57 6.19 -5.24
C ALA A 203 23.07 5.92 -5.10
N ALA A 204 23.58 5.84 -3.87
CA ALA A 204 24.98 5.52 -3.61
C ALA A 204 25.39 4.13 -4.10
N ALA A 205 24.50 3.12 -3.95
CA ALA A 205 24.76 1.78 -4.48
C ALA A 205 24.74 1.75 -6.02
N PHE A 206 23.85 2.52 -6.65
CA PHE A 206 23.78 2.65 -8.10
C PHE A 206 25.07 3.25 -8.68
N GLU A 207 25.55 4.37 -8.12
CA GLU A 207 26.79 5.01 -8.57
C GLU A 207 28.01 4.12 -8.39
N ARG A 208 28.10 3.43 -7.26
CA ARG A 208 29.27 2.60 -6.92
C ARG A 208 29.33 1.29 -7.71
N ASP A 209 28.20 0.61 -7.86
CA ASP A 209 28.17 -0.78 -8.29
C ASP A 209 27.55 -0.97 -9.69
N VAL A 210 26.63 -0.08 -10.13
CA VAL A 210 25.93 -0.23 -11.42
C VAL A 210 26.57 0.60 -12.51
N VAL A 211 26.80 1.90 -12.29
CA VAL A 211 27.33 2.82 -13.30
C VAL A 211 28.65 2.33 -13.93
N PRO A 212 29.62 1.78 -13.17
CA PRO A 212 30.88 1.32 -13.77
C PRO A 212 30.77 0.07 -14.67
N LEU A 213 29.69 -0.71 -14.51
CA LEU A 213 29.56 -2.05 -15.12
C LEU A 213 28.44 -2.16 -16.14
N VAL A 214 27.45 -1.26 -16.09
CA VAL A 214 26.27 -1.28 -16.97
C VAL A 214 26.22 0.02 -17.75
N GLU A 215 26.59 -0.09 -19.02
CA GLU A 215 26.60 1.06 -19.92
C GLU A 215 25.21 1.69 -20.04
N ARG A 216 25.15 3.02 -19.99
CA ARG A 216 23.91 3.82 -20.12
C ARG A 216 22.83 3.50 -19.07
N ALA A 217 23.20 2.86 -17.95
CA ALA A 217 22.26 2.60 -16.88
C ALA A 217 21.64 3.88 -16.34
N ARG A 218 20.34 3.82 -16.04
CA ARG A 218 19.56 4.94 -15.47
C ARG A 218 18.87 4.50 -14.19
N LEU A 219 18.84 5.39 -13.22
CA LEU A 219 18.01 5.27 -12.01
C LEU A 219 16.97 6.39 -12.03
N GLU A 220 15.72 6.03 -12.33
CA GLU A 220 14.57 6.93 -12.27
C GLU A 220 13.96 6.87 -10.87
N MET A 221 13.84 8.02 -10.20
CA MET A 221 13.38 8.12 -8.82
C MET A 221 12.12 8.98 -8.71
N VAL A 222 10.99 8.36 -8.40
CA VAL A 222 9.76 9.04 -8.02
C VAL A 222 9.87 9.42 -6.54
N CYS A 223 10.44 10.59 -6.30
CA CYS A 223 10.88 11.04 -4.99
C CYS A 223 10.80 12.58 -4.92
N ARG A 224 10.31 13.13 -3.80
CA ARG A 224 10.11 14.57 -3.62
C ARG A 224 11.23 15.26 -2.84
N ASP A 225 11.83 14.50 -1.95
CA ASP A 225 12.83 14.96 -0.98
C ASP A 225 14.27 14.66 -1.43
N ALA A 226 14.46 14.40 -2.73
CA ALA A 226 15.76 14.18 -3.32
C ALA A 226 16.53 15.51 -3.48
N PRO A 227 17.88 15.47 -3.51
CA PRO A 227 18.70 16.67 -3.78
C PRO A 227 18.54 17.12 -5.25
N ASP A 228 18.81 18.43 -5.51
CA ASP A 228 18.76 19.00 -6.86
C ASP A 228 19.82 18.42 -7.80
N THR A 229 20.91 17.90 -7.24
CA THR A 229 22.01 17.27 -7.99
C THR A 229 22.21 15.82 -7.54
N PRO A 230 21.43 14.89 -8.11
CA PRO A 230 21.38 13.51 -7.60
C PRO A 230 22.56 12.61 -7.98
N GLY A 231 23.44 13.02 -8.86
CA GLY A 231 24.56 12.20 -9.34
C GLY A 231 24.39 11.63 -10.76
N PRO A 232 25.44 11.03 -11.33
CA PRO A 232 25.44 10.57 -12.72
C PRO A 232 24.45 9.44 -12.96
N GLY A 233 23.66 9.55 -14.03
CA GLY A 233 22.67 8.54 -14.41
C GLY A 233 21.42 8.48 -13.54
N ILE A 234 21.29 9.36 -12.54
CA ILE A 234 20.14 9.45 -11.66
C ILE A 234 19.19 10.57 -12.13
N HIS A 235 17.92 10.24 -12.30
CA HIS A 235 16.88 11.14 -12.76
C HIS A 235 15.75 11.24 -11.73
N ILE A 236 15.56 12.42 -11.15
CA ILE A 236 14.48 12.67 -10.20
C ILE A 236 13.22 13.07 -10.97
N LEU A 237 12.18 12.24 -10.87
CA LEU A 237 10.91 12.46 -11.54
C LEU A 237 9.91 13.27 -10.68
N GLY A 238 10.24 13.50 -9.42
CA GLY A 238 9.37 14.26 -8.52
C GLY A 238 8.06 13.55 -8.23
N ASN A 239 6.94 14.27 -8.42
CA ASN A 239 5.59 13.73 -8.32
C ASN A 239 5.05 13.37 -9.68
N LEU A 240 4.58 12.16 -9.80
CA LEU A 240 3.88 11.69 -10.98
C LEU A 240 2.37 11.59 -10.69
N ASN A 241 1.57 11.83 -11.71
CA ASN A 241 0.17 11.42 -11.72
C ASN A 241 0.05 9.91 -12.00
N ASP A 242 -1.15 9.37 -11.95
CA ASP A 242 -1.38 7.92 -12.07
C ASP A 242 -0.93 7.35 -13.43
N ALA A 243 -1.15 8.07 -14.52
CA ALA A 243 -0.73 7.64 -15.86
C ALA A 243 0.80 7.69 -16.01
N GLU A 244 1.43 8.75 -15.52
CA GLU A 244 2.87 8.91 -15.52
C GLU A 244 3.57 7.85 -14.66
N LEU A 245 2.98 7.51 -13.48
CA LEU A 245 3.51 6.46 -12.62
C LEU A 245 3.43 5.09 -13.29
N SER A 246 2.29 4.76 -13.91
CA SER A 246 2.13 3.53 -14.69
C SER A 246 3.16 3.44 -15.81
N ALA A 247 3.33 4.53 -16.60
CA ALA A 247 4.34 4.59 -17.65
C ALA A 247 5.77 4.44 -17.12
N ALA A 248 6.08 4.97 -15.92
CA ALA A 248 7.38 4.79 -15.30
C ALA A 248 7.66 3.31 -14.94
N TYR A 249 6.67 2.60 -14.40
CA TYR A 249 6.81 1.15 -14.21
C TYR A 249 7.00 0.42 -15.54
N GLN A 250 6.20 0.70 -16.57
CA GLN A 250 6.29 0.03 -17.88
C GLN A 250 7.65 0.21 -18.56
N ARG A 251 8.31 1.38 -18.36
CA ARG A 251 9.65 1.64 -18.89
C ARG A 251 10.76 0.87 -18.18
N ALA A 252 10.57 0.54 -16.90
CA ALA A 252 11.63 0.02 -16.06
C ALA A 252 12.05 -1.42 -16.42
N TRP A 253 13.34 -1.69 -16.38
CA TRP A 253 13.91 -3.03 -16.49
C TRP A 253 13.91 -3.76 -15.15
N ALA A 254 14.05 -2.99 -14.06
CA ALA A 254 13.98 -3.47 -12.69
C ALA A 254 13.35 -2.40 -11.80
N PHE A 255 12.64 -2.82 -10.77
CA PHE A 255 12.16 -1.97 -9.69
C PHE A 255 12.98 -2.24 -8.43
N CYS A 256 13.51 -1.21 -7.79
CA CYS A 256 14.25 -1.36 -6.55
C CYS A 256 13.68 -0.48 -5.44
N LEU A 257 13.35 -1.11 -4.31
CA LEU A 257 12.95 -0.39 -3.10
C LEU A 257 13.60 -1.06 -1.88
N PRO A 258 14.78 -0.56 -1.43
CA PRO A 258 15.55 -1.17 -0.33
C PRO A 258 15.03 -0.74 1.06
N SER A 259 13.73 -0.73 1.24
CA SER A 259 13.06 -0.25 2.45
C SER A 259 13.40 -1.11 3.68
N ASP A 260 13.53 -0.46 4.85
CA ASP A 260 13.70 -1.15 6.14
C ASP A 260 12.44 -1.91 6.56
N TYR A 261 11.30 -1.34 6.24
CA TYR A 261 10.01 -1.87 6.64
C TYR A 261 8.92 -1.46 5.66
N GLU A 262 8.11 -2.43 5.27
CA GLU A 262 6.83 -2.26 4.60
C GLU A 262 5.81 -3.18 5.27
N GLY A 263 4.62 -2.64 5.61
CA GLY A 263 3.53 -3.46 6.16
C GLY A 263 2.98 -4.45 5.13
N PHE A 264 2.89 -4.02 3.88
CA PHE A 264 2.55 -4.83 2.71
C PHE A 264 3.56 -4.60 1.58
N GLY A 265 3.73 -3.36 1.13
CA GLY A 265 4.62 -3.01 0.04
C GLY A 265 3.89 -2.89 -1.30
N ILE A 266 2.90 -2.02 -1.37
CA ILE A 266 2.12 -1.73 -2.59
C ILE A 266 3.03 -1.52 -3.81
N PRO A 267 4.13 -0.74 -3.76
CA PRO A 267 5.00 -0.54 -4.91
C PRO A 267 5.65 -1.82 -5.46
N TYR A 268 5.86 -2.85 -4.62
CA TYR A 268 6.34 -4.14 -5.12
C TYR A 268 5.26 -4.84 -5.96
N ALA A 269 4.01 -4.80 -5.50
CA ALA A 269 2.90 -5.42 -6.22
C ALA A 269 2.58 -4.66 -7.52
N GLU A 270 2.68 -3.32 -7.53
CA GLU A 270 2.55 -2.49 -8.74
C GLU A 270 3.64 -2.84 -9.78
N ALA A 271 4.91 -2.95 -9.35
CA ALA A 271 6.02 -3.36 -10.20
C ALA A 271 5.79 -4.74 -10.80
N MET A 272 5.42 -5.72 -9.96
CA MET A 272 5.15 -7.09 -10.41
C MET A 272 3.97 -7.15 -11.37
N SER A 273 2.88 -6.39 -11.11
CA SER A 273 1.72 -6.27 -11.99
C SER A 273 2.09 -5.66 -13.35
N SER A 274 3.04 -4.72 -13.36
CA SER A 274 3.60 -4.13 -14.59
C SER A 274 4.65 -5.02 -15.28
N GLY A 275 4.89 -6.24 -14.78
CA GLY A 275 5.87 -7.17 -15.33
C GLY A 275 7.32 -6.72 -15.11
N VAL A 276 7.59 -6.01 -14.02
CA VAL A 276 8.92 -5.50 -13.67
C VAL A 276 9.50 -6.33 -12.53
N PRO A 277 10.70 -6.95 -12.71
CA PRO A 277 11.40 -7.64 -11.64
C PRO A 277 11.68 -6.76 -10.43
N VAL A 278 11.37 -7.27 -9.24
CA VAL A 278 11.53 -6.55 -7.98
C VAL A 278 12.85 -6.92 -7.31
N VAL A 279 13.62 -5.90 -6.89
CA VAL A 279 14.79 -6.03 -6.00
C VAL A 279 14.50 -5.28 -4.70
N SER A 280 14.70 -5.91 -3.56
CA SER A 280 14.44 -5.31 -2.26
C SER A 280 15.34 -5.88 -1.16
N THR A 281 15.42 -5.16 -0.04
CA THR A 281 15.88 -5.74 1.22
C THR A 281 14.84 -6.73 1.76
N PRO A 282 15.27 -7.74 2.55
CA PRO A 282 14.36 -8.78 3.07
C PRO A 282 13.47 -8.26 4.22
N ASN A 283 12.79 -7.12 4.00
CA ASN A 283 11.77 -6.64 4.92
C ASN A 283 10.49 -7.49 4.85
N VAL A 284 9.62 -7.33 5.83
CA VAL A 284 8.46 -8.20 6.01
C VAL A 284 7.44 -8.12 4.87
N GLY A 285 7.19 -6.92 4.33
CA GLY A 285 6.29 -6.73 3.18
C GLY A 285 6.89 -7.32 1.90
N ALA A 286 8.18 -7.08 1.64
CA ALA A 286 8.89 -7.65 0.50
C ALA A 286 8.84 -9.19 0.54
N ARG A 287 9.10 -9.81 1.70
CA ARG A 287 8.98 -11.27 1.85
C ARG A 287 7.59 -11.77 1.50
N TYR A 288 6.55 -11.11 1.97
CA TYR A 288 5.19 -11.52 1.70
C TYR A 288 4.82 -11.35 0.23
N VAL A 289 5.07 -10.17 -0.34
CA VAL A 289 4.68 -9.88 -1.73
C VAL A 289 5.47 -10.72 -2.71
N THR A 290 6.78 -10.92 -2.51
CA THR A 290 7.63 -11.71 -3.41
C THR A 290 7.65 -13.22 -3.12
N ASP A 291 6.80 -13.70 -2.20
CA ASP A 291 6.81 -15.10 -1.75
C ASP A 291 8.21 -15.54 -1.29
N ASN A 292 8.75 -14.83 -0.31
CA ASN A 292 10.09 -15.05 0.26
C ASN A 292 11.23 -15.05 -0.77
N GLY A 293 11.07 -14.33 -1.88
CA GLY A 293 12.08 -14.19 -2.92
C GLY A 293 11.84 -15.09 -4.14
N ALA A 294 10.80 -15.93 -4.15
CA ALA A 294 10.46 -16.75 -5.33
C ALA A 294 10.06 -15.89 -6.54
N ALA A 295 9.40 -14.75 -6.30
CA ALA A 295 8.93 -13.81 -7.32
C ALA A 295 9.63 -12.44 -7.27
N GLY A 296 10.82 -12.35 -6.67
CA GLY A 296 11.62 -11.13 -6.57
C GLY A 296 12.95 -11.40 -5.91
N LEU A 297 13.91 -10.51 -6.06
CA LEU A 297 15.25 -10.67 -5.51
C LEU A 297 15.36 -9.98 -4.16
N LEU A 298 15.49 -10.75 -3.09
CA LEU A 298 15.69 -10.25 -1.74
C LEU A 298 17.17 -10.32 -1.37
N THR A 299 17.78 -9.15 -1.13
CA THR A 299 19.22 -9.04 -0.88
C THR A 299 19.52 -8.04 0.25
N PRO A 300 20.56 -8.25 1.07
CA PRO A 300 20.97 -7.26 2.06
C PRO A 300 21.32 -5.92 1.41
N LEU A 301 21.10 -4.81 2.14
CA LEU A 301 21.33 -3.46 1.65
C LEU A 301 22.70 -3.29 1.01
N GLY A 302 23.77 -3.78 1.66
CA GLY A 302 25.15 -3.68 1.14
C GLY A 302 25.42 -4.43 -0.15
N LYS A 303 24.47 -5.27 -0.63
CA LYS A 303 24.56 -6.01 -1.89
C LYS A 303 23.54 -5.55 -2.94
N ILE A 304 22.75 -4.53 -2.66
CA ILE A 304 21.71 -4.03 -3.58
C ILE A 304 22.29 -3.68 -4.95
N GLY A 305 23.36 -2.88 -5.01
CA GLY A 305 23.97 -2.47 -6.25
C GLY A 305 24.50 -3.65 -7.07
N THR A 306 25.24 -4.58 -6.44
CA THR A 306 25.73 -5.81 -7.09
C THR A 306 24.58 -6.65 -7.64
N SER A 307 23.50 -6.82 -6.87
CA SER A 307 22.32 -7.59 -7.31
C SER A 307 21.60 -6.92 -8.47
N LEU A 308 21.51 -5.59 -8.49
CA LEU A 308 20.97 -4.83 -9.61
C LEU A 308 21.84 -4.98 -10.85
N THR A 309 23.17 -4.87 -10.73
CA THR A 309 24.11 -5.07 -11.84
C THR A 309 23.93 -6.45 -12.47
N GLN A 310 23.92 -7.50 -11.65
CA GLN A 310 23.71 -8.87 -12.14
C GLN A 310 22.38 -9.01 -12.86
N LEU A 311 21.29 -8.50 -12.27
CA LEU A 311 19.96 -8.56 -12.88
C LEU A 311 19.88 -7.80 -14.21
N LEU A 312 20.51 -6.63 -14.32
CA LEU A 312 20.51 -5.85 -15.57
C LEU A 312 21.31 -6.53 -16.69
N LEU A 313 22.34 -7.29 -16.35
CA LEU A 313 23.18 -8.02 -17.30
C LEU A 313 22.63 -9.43 -17.64
N ASP A 314 21.70 -9.97 -16.85
CA ASP A 314 21.12 -11.30 -17.06
C ASP A 314 19.66 -11.22 -17.57
N PRO A 315 19.43 -11.30 -18.89
CA PRO A 315 18.08 -11.26 -19.46
C PRO A 315 17.24 -12.50 -19.09
N LEU A 316 17.85 -13.65 -18.84
CA LEU A 316 17.12 -14.87 -18.48
C LEU A 316 16.58 -14.77 -17.07
N GLU A 317 17.36 -14.27 -16.14
CA GLU A 317 16.91 -14.04 -14.76
C GLU A 317 15.85 -12.94 -14.69
N ARG A 318 15.99 -11.86 -15.49
CA ARG A 318 14.92 -10.85 -15.59
C ARG A 318 13.61 -11.45 -16.08
N GLU A 319 13.66 -12.29 -17.11
CA GLU A 319 12.43 -12.91 -17.63
C GLU A 319 11.82 -13.90 -16.62
N ARG A 320 12.64 -14.71 -15.98
CA ARG A 320 12.18 -15.62 -14.91
C ARG A 320 11.45 -14.86 -13.79
N LEU A 321 12.05 -13.76 -13.31
CA LEU A 321 11.46 -12.93 -12.26
C LEU A 321 10.22 -12.19 -12.74
N ARG A 322 10.19 -11.76 -14.00
CA ARG A 322 9.01 -11.13 -14.61
C ARG A 322 7.82 -12.09 -14.60
N GLU A 323 8.00 -13.31 -15.09
CA GLU A 323 6.95 -14.34 -15.14
C GLU A 323 6.46 -14.71 -13.73
N ALA A 324 7.39 -14.97 -12.82
CA ALA A 324 7.06 -15.28 -11.42
C ALA A 324 6.33 -14.11 -10.74
N GLY A 325 6.77 -12.87 -11.01
CA GLY A 325 6.16 -11.65 -10.52
C GLY A 325 4.73 -11.47 -11.00
N LEU A 326 4.47 -11.61 -12.29
CA LEU A 326 3.12 -11.51 -12.87
C LEU A 326 2.17 -12.56 -12.29
N LYS A 327 2.62 -13.80 -12.18
CA LYS A 327 1.82 -14.86 -11.55
C LYS A 327 1.49 -14.53 -10.10
N ARG A 328 2.43 -13.97 -9.37
CA ARG A 328 2.24 -13.58 -7.97
C ARG A 328 1.32 -12.37 -7.83
N ALA A 329 1.48 -11.34 -8.69
CA ALA A 329 0.68 -10.12 -8.70
C ALA A 329 -0.82 -10.40 -8.94
N ALA A 330 -1.16 -11.43 -9.69
CA ALA A 330 -2.56 -11.83 -9.91
C ALA A 330 -3.33 -12.10 -8.59
N LEU A 331 -2.63 -12.49 -7.52
CA LEU A 331 -3.23 -12.67 -6.19
C LEU A 331 -3.57 -11.35 -5.50
N PHE A 332 -3.03 -10.24 -5.99
CA PHE A 332 -3.21 -8.90 -5.50
C PHE A 332 -4.05 -8.03 -6.43
N ASP A 333 -4.64 -8.62 -7.47
CA ASP A 333 -5.54 -7.89 -8.37
C ASP A 333 -6.70 -7.26 -7.59
N LEU A 334 -6.96 -5.97 -7.83
CA LEU A 334 -7.98 -5.22 -7.10
C LEU A 334 -9.35 -5.88 -7.17
N ARG A 335 -9.73 -6.46 -8.30
CA ARG A 335 -11.03 -7.12 -8.46
C ARG A 335 -11.15 -8.36 -7.61
N THR A 336 -10.09 -9.17 -7.54
CA THR A 336 -10.01 -10.37 -6.67
C THR A 336 -10.08 -9.97 -5.19
N VAL A 337 -9.43 -8.87 -4.83
CA VAL A 337 -9.48 -8.32 -3.46
C VAL A 337 -10.90 -7.85 -3.13
N VAL A 338 -11.54 -7.14 -4.05
CA VAL A 338 -12.93 -6.68 -3.88
C VAL A 338 -13.90 -7.86 -3.77
N ASP A 339 -13.75 -8.91 -4.59
CA ASP A 339 -14.54 -10.15 -4.47
C ASP A 339 -14.46 -10.72 -3.05
N SER A 340 -13.25 -10.73 -2.47
CA SER A 340 -13.02 -11.21 -1.10
C SER A 340 -13.73 -10.35 -0.05
N TYR A 341 -13.78 -9.03 -0.24
CA TYR A 341 -14.53 -8.14 0.64
C TYR A 341 -16.04 -8.26 0.45
N GLU A 342 -16.54 -8.38 -0.79
CA GLU A 342 -17.98 -8.58 -1.03
C GLU A 342 -18.51 -9.86 -0.38
N LEU A 343 -17.73 -10.96 -0.48
CA LEU A 343 -18.04 -12.19 0.23
C LEU A 343 -18.08 -11.98 1.76
N LEU A 344 -17.13 -11.19 2.28
CA LEU A 344 -17.07 -10.88 3.70
C LEU A 344 -18.23 -9.98 4.14
N TYR A 345 -18.65 -9.01 3.32
CA TYR A 345 -19.78 -8.12 3.62
C TYR A 345 -21.11 -8.87 3.70
N ARG A 346 -21.26 -9.96 2.94
CA ARG A 346 -22.48 -10.75 2.84
C ARG A 346 -22.49 -11.99 3.73
N ALA A 347 -21.36 -12.34 4.34
CA ALA A 347 -21.31 -13.49 5.23
C ALA A 347 -22.21 -13.23 6.44
N ASN A 348 -23.19 -14.11 6.65
CA ASN A 348 -23.94 -14.20 7.90
C ASN A 348 -23.12 -15.02 8.89
N ASP A 349 -23.03 -14.58 10.14
CA ASP A 349 -22.39 -15.34 11.23
C ASP A 349 -23.14 -16.63 11.52
#